data_9b5012a5a02ae990425e5fa2a7b55ceb
#
_entry.id   9b5012a5a02ae990425e5fa2a7b55ceb
#
_cell.length_a   1.000
_cell.length_b   1.000
_cell.length_c   1.000
_cell.angle_alpha   90.00
_cell.angle_beta   90.00
_cell.angle_gamma   90.00
#
_symmetry.space_group_name_H-M   'P 1'
#
loop_
_entity.id
_entity.type
_entity.pdbx_description
1 polymer ?
#
loop_
_entity_poly.entity_id
_entity_poly.type
_entity_poly.pdbx_seq_one_letter_code
_entity_poly.pdbx_strand_id
1 'polypeptide(L)'
;MALVSQTSSLSRRLLSELAAETAKYAFPKRFEARNLEEAFMAVPDLETIKFRVLKRTEQYEIRETEPYFVAETTMPGKSGFDFNGASQSFNVLAAYLFGKNTGSEKMEMTTPVVTRKVQSDGEKMEMTTPVITKQSDDQGSWQMSFVMPSKYGANLPLPKDSSVRIKEVPRKIVAVTAFSGLVTDHDVKIREAKLHEAIKNDTQFQLKEGALVEIAQFNPPFTLPFTRRNEIALEVERKIK
;
A
#
# COMPACT_ATOMS: atom_id res chain seq x y z
N MET A 1 -9.79 20.34 -45.78
CA MET A 1 -10.43 20.82 -44.52
C MET A 1 -10.61 19.75 -43.44
N ALA A 2 -10.74 18.47 -43.75
CA ALA A 2 -10.95 17.40 -42.74
C ALA A 2 -9.75 17.12 -41.81
N LEU A 3 -8.51 17.26 -42.26
CA LEU A 3 -7.29 17.00 -41.48
C LEU A 3 -7.06 18.02 -40.36
N VAL A 4 -7.43 19.29 -40.55
CA VAL A 4 -7.27 20.36 -39.53
C VAL A 4 -8.27 20.20 -38.39
N SER A 5 -9.46 19.66 -38.66
CA SER A 5 -10.48 19.45 -37.62
C SER A 5 -10.14 18.24 -36.71
N GLN A 6 -9.49 17.20 -37.25
CA GLN A 6 -9.06 16.04 -36.47
C GLN A 6 -7.90 16.35 -35.52
N THR A 7 -6.92 17.15 -35.97
CA THR A 7 -5.78 17.57 -35.12
C THR A 7 -6.24 18.48 -33.97
N SER A 8 -7.20 19.36 -34.21
CA SER A 8 -7.75 20.24 -33.15
C SER A 8 -8.57 19.48 -32.12
N SER A 9 -9.29 18.44 -32.52
CA SER A 9 -10.07 17.58 -31.60
C SER A 9 -9.16 16.71 -30.74
N LEU A 10 -8.11 16.12 -31.32
CA LEU A 10 -7.10 15.34 -30.60
C LEU A 10 -6.34 16.18 -29.57
N SER A 11 -5.95 17.42 -29.96
CA SER A 11 -5.27 18.34 -29.04
C SER A 11 -6.16 18.76 -27.87
N ARG A 12 -7.45 19.05 -28.13
CA ARG A 12 -8.42 19.38 -27.06
C ARG A 12 -8.65 18.20 -26.10
N ARG A 13 -8.74 16.98 -26.63
CA ARG A 13 -8.91 15.76 -25.84
C ARG A 13 -7.68 15.52 -24.95
N LEU A 14 -6.47 15.61 -25.51
CA LEU A 14 -5.23 15.48 -24.73
C LEU A 14 -5.10 16.54 -23.66
N LEU A 15 -5.46 17.78 -23.95
CA LEU A 15 -5.46 18.87 -22.95
C LEU A 15 -6.50 18.62 -21.83
N SER A 16 -7.70 18.12 -22.18
CA SER A 16 -8.71 17.80 -21.16
C SER A 16 -8.31 16.62 -20.30
N GLU A 17 -7.70 15.59 -20.88
CA GLU A 17 -7.17 14.43 -20.15
C GLU A 17 -6.04 14.85 -19.22
N LEU A 18 -5.09 15.67 -19.70
CA LEU A 18 -4.00 16.20 -18.88
C LEU A 18 -4.52 17.09 -17.74
N ALA A 19 -5.50 17.94 -18.02
CA ALA A 19 -6.12 18.78 -17.00
C ALA A 19 -6.85 17.93 -15.94
N ALA A 20 -7.58 16.89 -16.34
CA ALA A 20 -8.26 15.98 -15.43
C ALA A 20 -7.27 15.20 -14.56
N GLU A 21 -6.17 14.70 -15.15
CA GLU A 21 -5.12 14.04 -14.39
C GLU A 21 -4.44 15.00 -13.40
N THR A 22 -4.12 16.23 -13.83
CA THR A 22 -3.52 17.25 -12.95
C THR A 22 -4.45 17.64 -11.81
N ALA A 23 -5.76 17.70 -12.07
CA ALA A 23 -6.75 18.05 -11.05
C ALA A 23 -6.79 17.07 -9.88
N LYS A 24 -6.53 15.77 -10.12
CA LYS A 24 -6.47 14.75 -9.05
C LYS A 24 -5.42 15.08 -7.98
N TYR A 25 -4.34 15.77 -8.36
CA TYR A 25 -3.28 16.19 -7.46
C TYR A 25 -3.44 17.62 -6.95
N ALA A 26 -4.08 18.49 -7.74
CA ALA A 26 -4.32 19.90 -7.39
C ALA A 26 -5.46 20.06 -6.37
N PHE A 27 -6.44 19.15 -6.38
CA PHE A 27 -7.57 19.15 -5.46
C PHE A 27 -7.56 17.88 -4.60
N PRO A 28 -6.63 17.77 -3.63
CA PRO A 28 -6.45 16.57 -2.85
C PRO A 28 -7.64 16.33 -1.92
N LYS A 29 -7.94 15.05 -1.66
CA LYS A 29 -8.86 14.61 -0.62
C LYS A 29 -8.22 14.70 0.76
N ARG A 30 -9.05 14.84 1.78
CA ARG A 30 -8.63 14.76 3.18
C ARG A 30 -9.45 13.70 3.89
N PHE A 31 -8.77 12.91 4.70
CA PHE A 31 -9.43 12.03 5.66
C PHE A 31 -9.89 12.86 6.87
N GLU A 32 -10.83 12.34 7.63
CA GLU A 32 -11.19 12.96 8.89
C GLU A 32 -9.99 12.94 9.84
N ALA A 33 -9.61 14.12 10.35
CA ALA A 33 -8.42 14.29 11.16
C ALA A 33 -8.72 14.05 12.65
N ARG A 34 -7.84 13.35 13.34
CA ARG A 34 -7.90 13.13 14.79
C ARG A 34 -7.08 14.16 15.57
N ASN A 35 -6.12 14.78 14.90
CA ASN A 35 -5.20 15.76 15.48
C ASN A 35 -4.74 16.78 14.42
N LEU A 36 -3.98 17.78 14.86
CA LEU A 36 -3.50 18.85 13.98
C LEU A 36 -2.58 18.33 12.87
N GLU A 37 -1.73 17.32 13.13
CA GLU A 37 -0.86 16.73 12.11
C GLU A 37 -1.70 16.13 10.98
N GLU A 38 -2.72 15.33 11.30
CA GLU A 38 -3.61 14.75 10.31
C GLU A 38 -4.43 15.78 9.53
N ALA A 39 -4.74 16.93 10.13
CA ALA A 39 -5.47 18.00 9.47
C ALA A 39 -4.69 18.63 8.29
N PHE A 40 -3.36 18.57 8.32
CA PHE A 40 -2.52 19.01 7.21
C PHE A 40 -2.29 17.94 6.15
N MET A 41 -2.56 16.67 6.45
CA MET A 41 -2.37 15.59 5.49
C MET A 41 -3.43 15.66 4.39
N ALA A 42 -2.97 15.46 3.15
CA ALA A 42 -3.82 15.46 1.97
C ALA A 42 -3.38 14.33 1.04
N VAL A 43 -4.32 13.68 0.38
CA VAL A 43 -4.05 12.58 -0.56
C VAL A 43 -4.60 12.93 -1.93
N PRO A 44 -3.97 12.47 -3.03
CA PRO A 44 -4.52 12.66 -4.36
C PRO A 44 -5.95 12.13 -4.47
N ASP A 45 -6.78 12.76 -5.31
CA ASP A 45 -8.14 12.29 -5.57
C ASP A 45 -8.12 11.06 -6.51
N LEU A 46 -7.57 9.97 -5.99
CA LEU A 46 -7.49 8.67 -6.66
C LEU A 46 -8.38 7.66 -5.94
N GLU A 47 -8.67 6.56 -6.62
CA GLU A 47 -9.34 5.44 -5.97
C GLU A 47 -8.48 4.87 -4.83
N THR A 48 -9.09 4.51 -3.72
CA THR A 48 -8.42 3.98 -2.54
C THR A 48 -9.16 2.77 -1.98
N ILE A 49 -8.52 2.02 -1.09
CA ILE A 49 -9.13 0.90 -0.38
C ILE A 49 -10.38 1.39 0.36
N LYS A 50 -11.51 0.75 0.11
CA LYS A 50 -12.75 1.03 0.82
C LYS A 50 -12.71 0.42 2.21
N PHE A 51 -13.13 1.20 3.20
CA PHE A 51 -13.18 0.73 4.58
C PHE A 51 -14.32 1.38 5.37
N ARG A 52 -14.69 0.74 6.45
CA ARG A 52 -15.60 1.27 7.46
C ARG A 52 -14.84 1.43 8.78
N VAL A 53 -14.96 2.58 9.42
CA VAL A 53 -14.40 2.80 10.75
C VAL A 53 -15.28 2.11 11.79
N LEU A 54 -14.69 1.21 12.58
CA LEU A 54 -15.36 0.49 13.66
C LEU A 54 -15.16 1.17 15.01
N LYS A 55 -13.98 1.77 15.21
CA LYS A 55 -13.61 2.47 16.43
C LYS A 55 -12.61 3.58 16.11
N ARG A 56 -12.71 4.69 16.81
CA ARG A 56 -11.75 5.80 16.70
C ARG A 56 -11.29 6.20 18.09
N THR A 57 -9.98 6.35 18.24
CA THR A 57 -9.32 6.85 19.44
C THR A 57 -8.39 8.00 19.06
N GLU A 58 -7.77 8.64 20.01
CA GLU A 58 -6.75 9.67 19.72
C GLU A 58 -5.49 9.07 19.08
N GLN A 59 -5.17 7.81 19.37
CA GLN A 59 -3.93 7.16 18.93
C GLN A 59 -4.08 6.34 17.65
N TYR A 60 -5.25 5.74 17.41
CA TYR A 60 -5.48 4.85 16.26
C TYR A 60 -6.94 4.77 15.88
N GLU A 61 -7.19 4.27 14.68
CA GLU A 61 -8.51 3.84 14.21
C GLU A 61 -8.53 2.32 14.01
N ILE A 62 -9.65 1.69 14.32
CA ILE A 62 -9.95 0.33 13.88
C ILE A 62 -10.82 0.43 12.65
N ARG A 63 -10.36 -0.15 11.56
CA ARG A 63 -11.05 -0.15 10.27
C ARG A 63 -11.31 -1.58 9.80
N GLU A 64 -12.48 -1.80 9.22
CA GLU A 64 -12.79 -3.01 8.46
C GLU A 64 -12.67 -2.67 6.98
N THR A 65 -11.73 -3.31 6.27
CA THR A 65 -11.55 -3.11 4.83
C THR A 65 -12.45 -4.04 4.03
N GLU A 66 -12.96 -3.57 2.88
CA GLU A 66 -13.56 -4.46 1.88
C GLU A 66 -12.49 -5.30 1.20
N PRO A 67 -12.84 -6.43 0.55
CA PRO A 67 -11.90 -7.17 -0.27
C PRO A 67 -11.39 -6.31 -1.44
N TYR A 68 -10.12 -6.46 -1.81
CA TYR A 68 -9.52 -5.75 -2.93
C TYR A 68 -8.41 -6.58 -3.58
N PHE A 69 -8.05 -6.25 -4.81
CA PHE A 69 -6.95 -6.89 -5.52
C PHE A 69 -5.70 -6.02 -5.47
N VAL A 70 -4.56 -6.70 -5.45
CA VAL A 70 -3.24 -6.06 -5.51
C VAL A 70 -2.38 -6.71 -6.57
N ALA A 71 -1.51 -5.92 -7.18
CA ALA A 71 -0.31 -6.42 -7.85
C ALA A 71 0.85 -6.28 -6.86
N GLU A 72 1.52 -7.37 -6.53
CA GLU A 72 2.60 -7.38 -5.53
C GLU A 72 3.90 -7.91 -6.10
N THR A 73 5.03 -7.43 -5.57
CA THR A 73 6.37 -7.93 -5.84
C THR A 73 7.21 -7.93 -4.58
N THR A 74 8.18 -8.84 -4.49
CA THR A 74 9.14 -8.88 -3.38
C THR A 74 10.19 -7.80 -3.58
N MET A 75 10.45 -7.02 -2.54
CA MET A 75 11.48 -5.98 -2.57
C MET A 75 12.87 -6.62 -2.51
N PRO A 76 13.79 -6.23 -3.39
CA PRO A 76 15.18 -6.66 -3.29
C PRO A 76 15.83 -5.98 -2.08
N GLY A 77 16.62 -6.74 -1.31
CA GLY A 77 17.33 -6.22 -0.15
C GLY A 77 17.28 -7.17 1.03
N LYS A 78 18.31 -7.12 1.87
CA LYS A 78 18.47 -8.05 3.00
C LYS A 78 18.00 -7.49 4.35
N SER A 79 17.73 -6.18 4.45
CA SER A 79 17.37 -5.57 5.73
C SER A 79 16.59 -4.28 5.58
N GLY A 80 15.48 -4.20 6.28
CA GLY A 80 14.73 -2.98 6.49
C GLY A 80 14.00 -2.42 5.27
N PHE A 81 13.37 -1.27 5.46
CA PHE A 81 12.75 -0.50 4.40
C PHE A 81 13.83 0.25 3.61
N ASP A 82 14.35 -0.38 2.55
CA ASP A 82 15.38 0.21 1.70
C ASP A 82 14.76 1.02 0.57
N PHE A 83 15.13 2.30 0.48
CA PHE A 83 14.70 3.20 -0.58
C PHE A 83 15.06 2.70 -1.99
N ASN A 84 16.23 2.08 -2.17
CA ASN A 84 16.64 1.51 -3.46
C ASN A 84 15.76 0.32 -3.85
N GLY A 85 15.52 -0.60 -2.91
CA GLY A 85 14.60 -1.71 -3.11
C GLY A 85 13.17 -1.26 -3.38
N ALA A 86 12.72 -0.22 -2.69
CA ALA A 86 11.41 0.39 -2.91
C ALA A 86 11.29 0.98 -4.31
N SER A 87 12.31 1.69 -4.82
CA SER A 87 12.31 2.26 -6.16
C SER A 87 12.25 1.21 -7.27
N GLN A 88 12.99 0.12 -7.14
CA GLN A 88 12.97 -0.98 -8.11
C GLN A 88 11.60 -1.66 -8.14
N SER A 89 11.05 -2.00 -6.99
CA SER A 89 9.73 -2.63 -6.85
C SER A 89 8.63 -1.72 -7.39
N PHE A 90 8.70 -0.42 -7.09
CA PHE A 90 7.77 0.55 -7.63
C PHE A 90 7.80 0.58 -9.17
N ASN A 91 8.99 0.59 -9.78
CA ASN A 91 9.14 0.63 -11.24
C ASN A 91 8.59 -0.64 -11.91
N VAL A 92 8.79 -1.81 -11.30
CA VAL A 92 8.26 -3.09 -11.81
C VAL A 92 6.73 -3.08 -11.77
N LEU A 93 6.13 -2.65 -10.66
CA LEU A 93 4.66 -2.56 -10.52
C LEU A 93 4.07 -1.48 -11.41
N ALA A 94 4.73 -0.32 -11.53
CA ALA A 94 4.31 0.74 -12.44
C ALA A 94 4.35 0.28 -13.91
N ALA A 95 5.37 -0.49 -14.28
CA ALA A 95 5.46 -1.06 -15.63
C ALA A 95 4.27 -2.00 -15.92
N TYR A 96 3.86 -2.83 -14.96
CA TYR A 96 2.66 -3.65 -15.08
C TYR A 96 1.40 -2.78 -15.29
N LEU A 97 1.22 -1.76 -14.46
CA LEU A 97 0.09 -0.84 -14.52
C LEU A 97 0.01 -0.11 -15.87
N PHE A 98 1.16 0.30 -16.41
CA PHE A 98 1.26 1.07 -17.67
C PHE A 98 1.42 0.21 -18.94
N GLY A 99 1.00 -1.05 -18.91
CA GLY A 99 0.81 -1.86 -20.09
C GLY A 99 1.79 -3.02 -20.28
N LYS A 100 2.73 -3.28 -19.35
CA LYS A 100 3.53 -4.51 -19.39
C LYS A 100 2.75 -5.70 -18.81
N ASN A 101 1.53 -5.90 -19.32
CA ASN A 101 0.65 -7.01 -19.04
C ASN A 101 0.21 -7.69 -20.32
N THR A 102 -0.43 -8.84 -20.23
CA THR A 102 -0.83 -9.65 -21.41
C THR A 102 -1.82 -8.92 -22.33
N GLY A 103 -2.68 -8.06 -21.79
CA GLY A 103 -3.61 -7.24 -22.54
C GLY A 103 -2.98 -5.97 -23.13
N SER A 104 -1.74 -5.64 -22.80
CA SER A 104 -1.11 -4.33 -23.07
C SER A 104 -1.98 -3.15 -22.62
N GLU A 105 -2.78 -3.39 -21.58
CA GLU A 105 -3.77 -2.46 -21.06
C GLU A 105 -3.13 -1.49 -20.06
N LYS A 106 -3.43 -0.19 -20.22
CA LYS A 106 -3.02 0.84 -19.27
C LYS A 106 -4.12 1.01 -18.21
N MET A 107 -3.76 0.81 -16.98
CA MET A 107 -4.66 0.95 -15.83
C MET A 107 -4.41 2.28 -15.11
N GLU A 108 -5.43 2.79 -14.45
CA GLU A 108 -5.34 4.00 -13.65
C GLU A 108 -4.53 3.76 -12.36
N MET A 109 -3.80 4.79 -11.93
CA MET A 109 -3.15 4.78 -10.62
C MET A 109 -4.21 4.82 -9.53
N THR A 110 -3.94 4.09 -8.45
CA THR A 110 -4.74 4.09 -7.23
C THR A 110 -3.84 4.42 -6.02
N THR A 111 -4.43 4.61 -4.86
CA THR A 111 -3.73 4.77 -3.59
C THR A 111 -4.31 3.84 -2.54
N PRO A 112 -3.55 3.43 -1.54
CA PRO A 112 -2.12 3.66 -1.33
C PRO A 112 -1.23 2.65 -2.06
N VAL A 113 0.08 2.93 -2.10
CA VAL A 113 1.12 1.90 -2.27
C VAL A 113 1.31 1.24 -0.90
N VAL A 114 1.13 -0.07 -0.82
CA VAL A 114 1.26 -0.83 0.44
C VAL A 114 2.58 -1.59 0.45
N THR A 115 3.34 -1.45 1.52
CA THR A 115 4.55 -2.24 1.77
C THR A 115 4.35 -3.04 3.05
N ARG A 116 4.57 -4.35 2.97
CA ARG A 116 4.35 -5.28 4.08
C ARG A 116 5.62 -6.06 4.37
N LYS A 117 5.96 -6.21 5.66
CA LYS A 117 6.94 -7.17 6.11
C LYS A 117 6.38 -8.58 5.88
N VAL A 118 7.20 -9.51 5.39
CA VAL A 118 6.82 -10.91 5.22
C VAL A 118 7.80 -11.74 6.00
N GLN A 119 7.27 -12.67 6.78
CA GLN A 119 8.08 -13.70 7.40
C GLN A 119 8.61 -14.60 6.29
N SER A 120 9.91 -14.87 6.26
CA SER A 120 10.45 -15.89 5.37
C SER A 120 9.93 -17.24 5.88
N ASP A 121 8.90 -17.77 5.25
CA ASP A 121 8.56 -19.17 5.41
C ASP A 121 9.73 -19.98 4.88
N GLY A 122 10.57 -20.46 5.79
CA GLY A 122 11.48 -21.56 5.47
C GLY A 122 10.62 -22.71 5.00
N GLU A 123 10.80 -23.13 3.75
CA GLU A 123 10.20 -24.33 3.22
C GLU A 123 10.50 -25.47 4.20
N LYS A 124 9.46 -26.08 4.77
CA LYS A 124 9.60 -27.27 5.62
C LYS A 124 10.11 -28.39 4.75
N MET A 125 11.42 -28.52 4.65
CA MET A 125 12.06 -29.73 4.11
C MET A 125 12.10 -30.79 5.20
N GLU A 126 11.71 -32.01 4.85
CA GLU A 126 11.87 -33.17 5.74
C GLU A 126 13.32 -33.30 6.19
N MET A 127 13.50 -33.55 7.51
CA MET A 127 14.82 -33.63 8.13
C MET A 127 15.62 -34.82 7.61
N THR A 128 16.67 -34.51 6.86
CA THR A 128 17.77 -35.45 6.65
C THR A 128 18.99 -34.97 7.44
N THR A 129 19.63 -35.83 8.19
CA THR A 129 20.86 -35.57 8.97
C THR A 129 22.07 -35.40 8.06
N PRO A 130 23.02 -34.46 8.28
CA PRO A 130 23.26 -33.70 9.52
C PRO A 130 22.63 -32.29 9.55
N VAL A 131 22.26 -31.88 10.77
CA VAL A 131 21.75 -30.54 11.04
C VAL A 131 22.90 -29.52 10.96
N ILE A 132 23.01 -28.81 9.87
CA ILE A 132 23.84 -27.60 9.81
C ILE A 132 22.95 -26.45 10.24
N THR A 133 23.13 -25.97 11.46
CA THR A 133 22.49 -24.77 11.97
C THR A 133 23.11 -23.55 11.25
N LYS A 134 22.57 -23.15 10.12
CA LYS A 134 22.79 -21.79 9.62
C LYS A 134 21.81 -20.91 10.38
N GLN A 135 22.34 -20.01 11.19
CA GLN A 135 21.61 -18.88 11.76
C GLN A 135 21.11 -18.05 10.56
N SER A 136 19.86 -18.25 10.17
CA SER A 136 19.19 -17.35 9.24
C SER A 136 18.96 -16.07 10.04
N ASP A 137 19.63 -14.98 9.66
CA ASP A 137 19.30 -13.66 10.12
C ASP A 137 17.81 -13.45 9.90
N ASP A 138 17.08 -13.24 11.00
CA ASP A 138 15.62 -13.12 11.08
C ASP A 138 15.15 -11.76 10.55
N GLN A 139 15.59 -11.42 9.35
CA GLN A 139 15.23 -10.20 8.64
C GLN A 139 14.24 -10.57 7.54
N GLY A 140 12.95 -10.53 7.94
CA GLY A 140 11.85 -10.77 7.02
C GLY A 140 11.97 -9.91 5.76
N SER A 141 11.66 -10.50 4.61
CA SER A 141 11.59 -9.78 3.35
C SER A 141 10.41 -8.81 3.35
N TRP A 142 10.52 -7.75 2.54
CA TRP A 142 9.44 -6.81 2.31
C TRP A 142 8.76 -7.08 0.96
N GLN A 143 7.46 -6.90 0.91
CA GLN A 143 6.67 -6.93 -0.32
C GLN A 143 6.05 -5.56 -0.55
N MET A 144 6.11 -5.08 -1.78
CA MET A 144 5.40 -3.89 -2.22
C MET A 144 4.20 -4.29 -3.06
N SER A 145 3.09 -3.62 -2.84
CA SER A 145 1.83 -3.89 -3.52
C SER A 145 1.19 -2.60 -4.01
N PHE A 146 0.71 -2.60 -5.25
CA PHE A 146 -0.20 -1.60 -5.76
C PHE A 146 -1.63 -2.11 -5.62
N VAL A 147 -2.51 -1.30 -5.07
CA VAL A 147 -3.95 -1.60 -5.07
C VAL A 147 -4.44 -1.48 -6.50
N MET A 148 -5.24 -2.43 -6.95
CA MET A 148 -5.76 -2.41 -8.32
C MET A 148 -7.11 -1.71 -8.39
N PRO A 149 -7.42 -1.00 -9.52
CA PRO A 149 -8.71 -0.35 -9.66
C PRO A 149 -9.85 -1.36 -9.55
N SER A 150 -10.86 -1.05 -8.74
CA SER A 150 -11.97 -1.97 -8.42
C SER A 150 -12.79 -2.40 -9.64
N LYS A 151 -12.78 -1.59 -10.70
CA LYS A 151 -13.47 -1.88 -11.96
C LYS A 151 -13.03 -3.19 -12.65
N TYR A 152 -11.80 -3.65 -12.37
CA TYR A 152 -11.28 -4.90 -12.93
C TYR A 152 -11.72 -6.13 -12.13
N GLY A 153 -11.98 -5.99 -10.84
CA GLY A 153 -12.28 -7.13 -9.97
C GLY A 153 -11.25 -8.25 -10.15
N ALA A 154 -11.72 -9.47 -10.38
CA ALA A 154 -10.87 -10.64 -10.64
C ALA A 154 -10.33 -10.70 -12.10
N ASN A 155 -10.76 -9.81 -13.00
CA ASN A 155 -10.40 -9.84 -14.42
C ASN A 155 -9.15 -8.98 -14.75
N LEU A 156 -8.19 -8.95 -13.88
CA LEU A 156 -6.92 -8.25 -14.10
C LEU A 156 -6.09 -8.97 -15.17
N PRO A 157 -5.50 -8.23 -16.14
CA PRO A 157 -4.62 -8.84 -17.13
C PRO A 157 -3.38 -9.43 -16.46
N LEU A 158 -2.93 -10.60 -16.92
CA LEU A 158 -1.78 -11.28 -16.33
C LEU A 158 -0.48 -10.45 -16.50
N PRO A 159 0.38 -10.37 -15.48
CA PRO A 159 1.68 -9.72 -15.62
C PRO A 159 2.56 -10.46 -16.65
N LYS A 160 3.36 -9.70 -17.42
CA LYS A 160 4.43 -10.27 -18.26
C LYS A 160 5.70 -10.54 -17.47
N ASP A 161 5.88 -9.83 -16.37
CA ASP A 161 7.00 -10.00 -15.45
C ASP A 161 6.64 -11.04 -14.39
N SER A 162 7.40 -12.12 -14.32
CA SER A 162 7.17 -13.23 -13.38
C SER A 162 7.38 -12.85 -11.90
N SER A 163 8.04 -11.73 -11.63
CA SER A 163 8.20 -11.20 -10.27
C SER A 163 6.95 -10.51 -9.75
N VAL A 164 5.99 -10.19 -10.63
CA VAL A 164 4.71 -9.57 -10.25
C VAL A 164 3.64 -10.65 -10.10
N ARG A 165 2.93 -10.62 -8.99
CA ARG A 165 1.81 -11.53 -8.69
C ARG A 165 0.55 -10.73 -8.45
N ILE A 166 -0.57 -11.24 -8.94
CA ILE A 166 -1.89 -10.72 -8.62
C ILE A 166 -2.44 -11.50 -7.44
N LYS A 167 -2.95 -10.79 -6.44
CA LYS A 167 -3.49 -11.39 -5.23
C LYS A 167 -4.77 -10.68 -4.80
N GLU A 168 -5.74 -11.45 -4.37
CA GLU A 168 -6.89 -10.93 -3.64
C GLU A 168 -6.53 -10.78 -2.15
N VAL A 169 -6.80 -9.60 -1.60
CA VAL A 169 -6.74 -9.34 -0.17
C VAL A 169 -8.15 -9.43 0.37
N PRO A 170 -8.44 -10.42 1.22
CA PRO A 170 -9.77 -10.60 1.78
C PRO A 170 -10.13 -9.45 2.74
N ARG A 171 -11.42 -9.37 3.08
CA ARG A 171 -11.89 -8.50 4.16
C ARG A 171 -11.09 -8.75 5.42
N LYS A 172 -10.60 -7.69 6.04
CA LYS A 172 -9.84 -7.78 7.29
C LYS A 172 -10.12 -6.58 8.19
N ILE A 173 -9.84 -6.74 9.48
CA ILE A 173 -9.89 -5.65 10.44
C ILE A 173 -8.46 -5.24 10.75
N VAL A 174 -8.19 -3.95 10.68
CA VAL A 174 -6.86 -3.39 10.92
C VAL A 174 -6.92 -2.24 11.92
N ALA A 175 -5.92 -2.15 12.77
CA ALA A 175 -5.64 -0.96 13.56
C ALA A 175 -4.67 -0.07 12.78
N VAL A 176 -4.99 1.20 12.63
CA VAL A 176 -4.26 2.13 11.77
C VAL A 176 -3.88 3.40 12.53
N THR A 177 -2.63 3.83 12.38
CA THR A 177 -2.19 5.17 12.79
C THR A 177 -1.60 5.90 11.58
N ALA A 178 -1.99 7.18 11.41
CA ALA A 178 -1.50 8.02 10.33
C ALA A 178 -0.36 8.93 10.80
N PHE A 179 0.54 9.27 9.90
CA PHE A 179 1.66 10.18 10.15
C PHE A 179 2.13 10.89 8.87
N SER A 180 2.71 12.05 9.03
CA SER A 180 3.31 12.83 7.95
C SER A 180 4.81 12.52 7.77
N GLY A 181 5.43 13.14 6.80
CA GLY A 181 6.88 13.07 6.60
C GLY A 181 7.35 11.98 5.64
N LEU A 182 8.62 11.64 5.77
CA LEU A 182 9.26 10.54 5.04
C LEU A 182 9.15 9.25 5.85
N VAL A 183 9.02 8.14 5.15
CA VAL A 183 9.00 6.82 5.80
C VAL A 183 10.43 6.32 5.91
N THR A 184 10.88 6.05 7.13
CA THR A 184 12.19 5.45 7.43
C THR A 184 12.00 4.20 8.29
N ASP A 185 12.97 3.28 8.28
CA ASP A 185 12.97 2.11 9.16
C ASP A 185 12.79 2.47 10.65
N HIS A 186 13.44 3.55 11.05
CA HIS A 186 13.37 4.03 12.43
C HIS A 186 11.96 4.48 12.79
N ASP A 187 11.32 5.28 11.91
CA ASP A 187 9.94 5.74 12.11
C ASP A 187 8.97 4.56 12.14
N VAL A 188 9.14 3.59 11.24
CA VAL A 188 8.31 2.39 11.19
C VAL A 188 8.37 1.63 12.51
N LYS A 189 9.59 1.32 13.01
CA LYS A 189 9.79 0.59 14.26
C LYS A 189 9.17 1.29 15.47
N ILE A 190 9.36 2.60 15.58
CA ILE A 190 8.80 3.39 16.70
C ILE A 190 7.27 3.39 16.65
N ARG A 191 6.70 3.60 15.47
CA ARG A 191 5.24 3.70 15.31
C ARG A 191 4.57 2.35 15.43
N GLU A 192 5.18 1.29 14.91
CA GLU A 192 4.76 -0.09 15.11
C GLU A 192 4.70 -0.42 16.61
N ALA A 193 5.77 -0.15 17.36
CA ALA A 193 5.82 -0.40 18.81
C ALA A 193 4.73 0.38 19.57
N LYS A 194 4.52 1.66 19.22
CA LYS A 194 3.45 2.46 19.82
C LYS A 194 2.05 1.90 19.52
N LEU A 195 1.81 1.46 18.28
CA LEU A 195 0.53 0.89 17.90
C LEU A 195 0.29 -0.45 18.61
N HIS A 196 1.32 -1.31 18.73
CA HIS A 196 1.27 -2.54 19.51
C HIS A 196 0.85 -2.27 20.96
N GLU A 197 1.51 -1.32 21.62
CA GLU A 197 1.20 -0.97 23.02
C GLU A 197 -0.23 -0.41 23.15
N ALA A 198 -0.66 0.44 22.22
CA ALA A 198 -2.00 1.00 22.23
C ALA A 198 -3.09 -0.08 22.07
N ILE A 199 -2.89 -1.06 21.18
CA ILE A 199 -3.83 -2.15 20.96
C ILE A 199 -3.86 -3.13 22.13
N LYS A 200 -2.72 -3.39 22.78
CA LYS A 200 -2.66 -4.25 23.97
C LYS A 200 -3.64 -3.80 25.07
N ASN A 201 -3.82 -2.49 25.20
CA ASN A 201 -4.73 -1.87 26.16
C ASN A 201 -6.17 -1.71 25.64
N ASP A 202 -6.48 -2.10 24.40
CA ASP A 202 -7.83 -2.03 23.86
C ASP A 202 -8.74 -3.10 24.50
N THR A 203 -9.96 -2.70 24.83
CA THR A 203 -10.93 -3.60 25.49
C THR A 203 -11.72 -4.49 24.55
N GLN A 204 -11.76 -4.15 23.26
CA GLN A 204 -12.61 -4.81 22.25
C GLN A 204 -11.82 -5.55 21.17
N PHE A 205 -10.59 -5.12 20.93
CA PHE A 205 -9.75 -5.66 19.87
C PHE A 205 -8.40 -6.12 20.42
N GLN A 206 -7.81 -7.09 19.77
CA GLN A 206 -6.45 -7.58 20.03
C GLN A 206 -5.72 -7.79 18.72
N LEU A 207 -4.40 -7.84 18.76
CA LEU A 207 -3.60 -8.19 17.60
C LEU A 207 -3.93 -9.62 17.18
N LYS A 208 -4.10 -9.82 15.89
CA LYS A 208 -4.22 -11.15 15.32
C LYS A 208 -2.87 -11.85 15.41
N GLU A 209 -2.85 -13.14 15.71
CA GLU A 209 -1.64 -13.93 15.75
C GLU A 209 -0.90 -13.87 14.40
N GLY A 210 0.41 -13.63 14.44
CA GLY A 210 1.21 -13.49 13.24
C GLY A 210 0.99 -12.20 12.44
N ALA A 211 0.26 -11.21 13.01
CA ALA A 211 0.06 -9.91 12.36
C ALA A 211 1.41 -9.23 12.06
N LEU A 212 1.62 -8.90 10.80
CA LEU A 212 2.80 -8.19 10.33
C LEU A 212 2.45 -6.75 10.01
N VAL A 213 3.45 -5.86 10.16
CA VAL A 213 3.27 -4.45 9.88
C VAL A 213 3.06 -4.20 8.39
N GLU A 214 2.05 -3.38 8.10
CA GLU A 214 1.79 -2.84 6.75
C GLU A 214 1.99 -1.33 6.79
N ILE A 215 2.65 -0.80 5.75
CA ILE A 215 2.89 0.62 5.55
C ILE A 215 2.16 1.05 4.30
N ALA A 216 1.27 2.00 4.42
CA ALA A 216 0.52 2.57 3.29
C ALA A 216 1.00 4.00 3.00
N GLN A 217 1.47 4.25 1.79
CA GLN A 217 1.95 5.54 1.32
C GLN A 217 1.00 6.07 0.25
N PHE A 218 0.39 7.21 0.50
CA PHE A 218 -0.69 7.75 -0.35
C PHE A 218 -0.21 8.76 -1.38
N ASN A 219 0.96 9.35 -1.17
CA ASN A 219 1.39 10.52 -1.93
C ASN A 219 2.59 10.22 -2.83
N PRO A 220 2.66 10.86 -4.00
CA PRO A 220 3.83 10.79 -4.85
C PRO A 220 5.06 11.47 -4.20
N PRO A 221 6.28 11.12 -4.65
CA PRO A 221 7.52 11.57 -4.01
C PRO A 221 7.76 13.09 -4.06
N PHE A 222 7.11 13.82 -4.94
CA PHE A 222 7.21 15.30 -5.03
C PHE A 222 6.28 16.04 -4.07
N THR A 223 5.40 15.35 -3.33
CA THR A 223 4.53 15.97 -2.32
C THR A 223 5.37 16.47 -1.14
N LEU A 224 5.04 17.63 -0.62
CA LEU A 224 5.70 18.21 0.55
C LEU A 224 5.62 17.27 1.75
N PRO A 225 6.71 16.98 2.45
CA PRO A 225 6.73 15.94 3.50
C PRO A 225 5.66 16.13 4.57
N PHE A 226 5.45 17.33 5.07
CA PHE A 226 4.49 17.61 6.15
C PHE A 226 3.01 17.48 5.72
N THR A 227 2.72 17.42 4.41
CA THR A 227 1.37 17.19 3.89
C THR A 227 1.15 15.74 3.46
N ARG A 228 2.19 14.91 3.42
CA ARG A 228 2.05 13.49 3.07
C ARG A 228 1.24 12.75 4.11
N ARG A 229 0.45 11.81 3.62
CA ARG A 229 -0.20 10.83 4.48
C ARG A 229 0.48 9.47 4.30
N ASN A 230 1.02 8.98 5.39
CA ASN A 230 1.47 7.61 5.53
C ASN A 230 0.65 6.96 6.64
N GLU A 231 0.44 5.67 6.56
CA GLU A 231 -0.24 4.91 7.60
C GLU A 231 0.56 3.66 7.95
N ILE A 232 0.60 3.32 9.23
CA ILE A 232 1.00 2.01 9.72
C ILE A 232 -0.24 1.27 10.14
N ALA A 233 -0.36 0.01 9.71
CA ALA A 233 -1.47 -0.86 10.03
C ALA A 233 -0.98 -2.20 10.58
N LEU A 234 -1.76 -2.74 11.54
CA LEU A 234 -1.62 -4.08 12.10
C LEU A 234 -2.96 -4.78 12.03
N GLU A 235 -2.97 -6.04 11.57
CA GLU A 235 -4.21 -6.81 11.56
C GLU A 235 -4.64 -7.14 12.99
N VAL A 236 -5.93 -6.93 13.25
CA VAL A 236 -6.54 -7.14 14.57
C VAL A 236 -7.79 -7.99 14.44
N GLU A 237 -8.19 -8.59 15.55
CA GLU A 237 -9.43 -9.33 15.67
C GLU A 237 -10.21 -8.88 16.90
N ARG A 238 -11.49 -9.20 16.95
CA ARG A 238 -12.31 -8.92 18.14
C ARG A 238 -11.93 -9.87 19.27
N LYS A 239 -11.79 -9.33 20.47
CA LYS A 239 -11.65 -10.17 21.67
C LYS A 239 -12.89 -11.01 21.85
N ILE A 240 -12.73 -12.30 22.01
CA ILE A 240 -13.82 -13.22 22.39
C ILE A 240 -14.11 -12.95 23.86
N LYS A 241 -15.36 -12.67 24.16
CA LYS A 241 -15.83 -12.47 25.55
C LYS A 241 -15.96 -13.80 26.25
#